data_4c00e6d3bbd4e412aa2bf771b73437b2
#
_entry.id   4c00e6d3bbd4e412aa2bf771b73437b2
#
_cell.length_a   1.000
_cell.length_b   1.000
_cell.length_c   1.000
_cell.angle_alpha   90.00
_cell.angle_beta   90.00
_cell.angle_gamma   90.00
#
_symmetry.space_group_name_H-M   'P 1'
#
loop_
_entity.id
_entity.type
_entity.pdbx_description
1 polymer ?
#
loop_
_entity_poly.entity_id
_entity_poly.type
_entity_poly.pdbx_seq_one_letter_code
_entity_poly.pdbx_strand_id
1 'polypeptide(L)'
;TTSHIGNVIAIASGKGGVGKSTVTANLAVALSRLGYRVGVLDADIYGPSQAKMFGVEDYLPDAVQEDGNDYIVPAQSMDIELMSIGFFINPNDALMWRGAMATNALKQLLHQTMWGGLDFLLIDMPPGTGDIHLTMISEIKMDGAVIVSTPQQVAVADVVRGVEMFRHEQVAVPVLGVVENMAWFTPKELPDNKYYIFGQGGAKRYAEEAGVP
;
A
#
# COMPACT_ATOMS: atom_id res chain seq x y z
N THR A 1 9.36 -10.59 -11.50
CA THR A 1 10.34 -11.31 -10.68
C THR A 1 10.81 -10.44 -9.54
N THR A 2 10.50 -10.86 -8.32
CA THR A 2 10.87 -10.14 -7.09
C THR A 2 12.32 -10.41 -6.64
N SER A 3 13.11 -11.13 -7.43
CA SER A 3 14.47 -11.56 -7.09
C SER A 3 15.50 -10.44 -6.97
N HIS A 4 15.17 -9.22 -7.42
CA HIS A 4 16.04 -8.05 -7.35
C HIS A 4 15.51 -6.97 -6.40
N ILE A 5 14.56 -7.31 -5.52
CA ILE A 5 13.96 -6.40 -4.56
C ILE A 5 14.52 -6.71 -3.17
N GLY A 6 15.11 -5.70 -2.52
CA GLY A 6 15.70 -5.86 -1.19
C GLY A 6 14.64 -6.10 -0.12
N ASN A 7 13.61 -5.27 -0.09
CA ASN A 7 12.54 -5.34 0.91
C ASN A 7 11.17 -5.09 0.27
N VAL A 8 10.20 -5.92 0.59
CA VAL A 8 8.80 -5.76 0.19
C VAL A 8 7.98 -5.39 1.42
N ILE A 9 7.39 -4.20 1.40
CA ILE A 9 6.64 -3.64 2.52
C ILE A 9 5.18 -3.43 2.12
N ALA A 10 4.26 -4.06 2.83
CA ALA A 10 2.83 -3.83 2.66
C ALA A 10 2.39 -2.59 3.43
N ILE A 11 1.61 -1.72 2.79
CA ILE A 11 0.91 -0.62 3.44
C ILE A 11 -0.57 -0.96 3.45
N ALA A 12 -1.10 -1.21 4.63
CA ALA A 12 -2.45 -1.73 4.82
C ALA A 12 -3.30 -0.83 5.71
N SER A 13 -4.60 -0.99 5.64
CA SER A 13 -5.55 -0.36 6.55
C SER A 13 -6.74 -1.28 6.77
N GLY A 14 -7.34 -1.25 7.95
CA GLY A 14 -8.53 -2.04 8.26
C GLY A 14 -9.78 -1.52 7.55
N LYS A 15 -9.81 -0.24 7.15
CA LYS A 15 -10.91 0.38 6.40
C LYS A 15 -10.39 1.43 5.41
N GLY A 16 -11.25 1.83 4.47
CA GLY A 16 -10.98 2.94 3.54
C GLY A 16 -11.06 4.32 4.20
N GLY A 17 -10.52 5.33 3.52
CA GLY A 17 -10.62 6.71 3.93
C GLY A 17 -9.71 7.16 5.08
N VAL A 18 -8.70 6.37 5.44
CA VAL A 18 -7.72 6.70 6.50
C VAL A 18 -6.47 7.41 5.97
N GLY A 19 -6.34 7.57 4.65
CA GLY A 19 -5.17 8.18 4.01
C GLY A 19 -4.03 7.20 3.72
N LYS A 20 -4.30 5.91 3.63
CA LYS A 20 -3.34 4.84 3.33
C LYS A 20 -2.52 5.12 2.07
N SER A 21 -3.18 5.45 0.96
CA SER A 21 -2.51 5.70 -0.32
C SER A 21 -1.64 6.97 -0.29
N THR A 22 -2.06 8.00 0.44
CA THR A 22 -1.24 9.21 0.66
C THR A 22 0.00 8.88 1.50
N VAL A 23 -0.13 8.07 2.54
CA VAL A 23 1.01 7.60 3.34
C VAL A 23 1.97 6.79 2.47
N THR A 24 1.46 5.89 1.63
CA THR A 24 2.28 5.10 0.70
C THR A 24 3.09 5.99 -0.23
N ALA A 25 2.45 6.94 -0.90
CA ALA A 25 3.11 7.85 -1.83
C ALA A 25 4.18 8.71 -1.14
N ASN A 26 3.88 9.27 0.02
CA ASN A 26 4.83 10.09 0.79
C ASN A 26 6.01 9.26 1.33
N LEU A 27 5.77 8.05 1.78
CA LEU A 27 6.83 7.15 2.23
C LEU A 27 7.75 6.78 1.05
N ALA A 28 7.21 6.50 -0.13
CA ALA A 28 7.99 6.23 -1.33
C ALA A 28 8.90 7.42 -1.70
N VAL A 29 8.34 8.63 -1.72
CA VAL A 29 9.12 9.84 -2.01
C VAL A 29 10.19 10.10 -0.95
N ALA A 30 9.87 9.90 0.33
CA ALA A 30 10.83 10.08 1.42
C ALA A 30 12.02 9.09 1.30
N LEU A 31 11.74 7.82 1.02
CA LEU A 31 12.78 6.81 0.81
C LEU A 31 13.63 7.13 -0.43
N SER A 32 13.01 7.56 -1.53
CA SER A 32 13.72 7.97 -2.74
C SER A 32 14.64 9.16 -2.47
N ARG A 33 14.22 10.15 -1.70
CA ARG A 33 15.04 11.29 -1.29
C ARG A 33 16.21 10.92 -0.38
N LEU A 34 16.10 9.81 0.34
CA LEU A 34 17.19 9.24 1.12
C LEU A 34 18.21 8.45 0.26
N GLY A 35 17.97 8.35 -1.04
CA GLY A 35 18.86 7.69 -1.99
C GLY A 35 18.53 6.22 -2.27
N TYR A 36 17.41 5.70 -1.74
CA TYR A 36 16.97 4.34 -2.02
C TYR A 36 16.24 4.26 -3.37
N ARG A 37 16.39 3.12 -4.04
CA ARG A 37 15.62 2.77 -5.24
C ARG A 37 14.29 2.20 -4.81
N VAL A 38 13.21 2.88 -5.17
CA VAL A 38 11.86 2.59 -4.68
C VAL A 38 10.91 2.28 -5.82
N GLY A 39 10.11 1.24 -5.64
CA GLY A 39 8.93 0.94 -6.44
C GLY A 39 7.65 1.03 -5.62
N VAL A 40 6.56 1.35 -6.27
CA VAL A 40 5.21 1.32 -5.70
C VAL A 40 4.32 0.43 -6.55
N LEU A 41 3.69 -0.55 -5.95
CA LEU A 41 2.62 -1.33 -6.53
C LEU A 41 1.28 -0.88 -5.93
N ASP A 42 0.45 -0.24 -6.73
CA ASP A 42 -0.92 0.10 -6.36
C ASP A 42 -1.83 -1.11 -6.61
N ALA A 43 -2.14 -1.82 -5.55
CA ALA A 43 -3.01 -3.00 -5.55
C ALA A 43 -4.42 -2.68 -5.03
N ASP A 44 -4.76 -1.42 -4.80
CA ASP A 44 -6.09 -1.01 -4.34
C ASP A 44 -7.10 -1.06 -5.49
N ILE A 45 -7.70 -2.22 -5.68
CA ILE A 45 -8.69 -2.47 -6.74
C ILE A 45 -9.99 -1.66 -6.56
N TYR A 46 -10.27 -1.18 -5.36
CA TYR A 46 -11.50 -0.43 -5.06
C TYR A 46 -11.38 1.07 -5.34
N GLY A 47 -10.16 1.59 -5.41
CA GLY A 47 -9.91 2.99 -5.67
C GLY A 47 -8.43 3.25 -5.94
N PRO A 48 -7.88 2.74 -7.08
CA PRO A 48 -6.48 2.96 -7.41
C PRO A 48 -6.21 4.45 -7.60
N SER A 49 -5.25 4.99 -6.87
CA SER A 49 -4.98 6.43 -6.79
C SER A 49 -3.52 6.81 -6.99
N GLN A 50 -2.60 5.85 -6.98
CA GLN A 50 -1.17 6.15 -7.07
C GLN A 50 -0.79 6.77 -8.41
N ALA A 51 -1.37 6.30 -9.52
CA ALA A 51 -1.13 6.87 -10.85
C ALA A 51 -1.45 8.37 -10.89
N LYS A 52 -2.55 8.78 -10.25
CA LYS A 52 -2.93 10.19 -10.11
C LYS A 52 -1.96 10.96 -9.23
N MET A 53 -1.59 10.41 -8.09
CA MET A 53 -0.66 11.06 -7.15
C MET A 53 0.71 11.29 -7.77
N PHE A 54 1.17 10.39 -8.63
CA PHE A 54 2.45 10.49 -9.33
C PHE A 54 2.36 11.13 -10.74
N GLY A 55 1.18 11.58 -11.17
CA GLY A 55 0.98 12.28 -12.44
C GLY A 55 1.21 11.42 -13.68
N VAL A 56 0.88 10.14 -13.61
CA VAL A 56 1.06 9.15 -14.68
C VAL A 56 -0.25 8.40 -15.02
N GLU A 57 -1.38 9.08 -14.89
CA GLU A 57 -2.71 8.48 -15.11
C GLU A 57 -2.88 7.94 -16.54
N ASP A 58 -2.25 8.61 -17.52
CA ASP A 58 -2.36 8.27 -18.95
C ASP A 58 -1.32 7.23 -19.38
N TYR A 59 -0.53 6.70 -18.45
CA TYR A 59 0.47 5.70 -18.78
C TYR A 59 -0.20 4.40 -19.24
N LEU A 60 0.24 3.90 -20.37
CA LEU A 60 -0.16 2.60 -20.92
C LEU A 60 1.04 1.65 -20.80
N PRO A 61 0.97 0.64 -19.91
CA PRO A 61 2.08 -0.28 -19.73
C PRO A 61 2.41 -1.06 -21.00
N ASP A 62 3.68 -1.03 -21.39
CA ASP A 62 4.20 -1.88 -22.45
C ASP A 62 4.41 -3.31 -21.92
N ALA A 63 4.16 -4.29 -22.79
CA ALA A 63 4.52 -5.67 -22.54
C ALA A 63 5.84 -5.97 -23.27
N VAL A 64 6.77 -6.60 -22.56
CA VAL A 64 8.04 -7.06 -23.12
C VAL A 64 8.19 -8.55 -22.89
N GLN A 65 8.86 -9.25 -23.80
CA GLN A 65 9.14 -10.66 -23.68
C GLN A 65 10.63 -10.87 -23.39
N GLU A 66 10.92 -11.55 -22.30
CA GLU A 66 12.28 -11.91 -21.90
C GLU A 66 12.31 -13.38 -21.46
N ASP A 67 13.24 -14.14 -22.00
CA ASP A 67 13.42 -15.57 -21.71
C ASP A 67 12.13 -16.41 -21.86
N GLY A 68 11.27 -16.02 -22.80
CA GLY A 68 10.01 -16.70 -23.08
C GLY A 68 8.85 -16.36 -22.12
N ASN A 69 9.06 -15.40 -21.23
CA ASN A 69 8.03 -14.89 -20.32
C ASN A 69 7.62 -13.48 -20.71
N ASP A 70 6.35 -13.17 -20.52
CA ASP A 70 5.81 -11.84 -20.74
C ASP A 70 5.90 -11.03 -19.45
N TYR A 71 6.45 -9.81 -19.56
CA TYR A 71 6.57 -8.86 -18.45
C TYR A 71 5.89 -7.54 -18.80
N ILE A 72 5.51 -6.81 -17.77
CA ILE A 72 4.85 -5.51 -17.86
C ILE A 72 5.82 -4.46 -17.34
N VAL A 73 6.05 -3.42 -18.14
CA VAL A 73 6.98 -2.33 -17.78
C VAL A 73 6.29 -1.34 -16.86
N PRO A 74 6.87 -1.01 -15.69
CA PRO A 74 6.31 0.00 -14.79
C PRO A 74 6.52 1.42 -15.33
N ALA A 75 5.63 2.33 -14.94
CA ALA A 75 5.81 3.77 -15.17
C ALA A 75 6.96 4.31 -14.32
N GLN A 76 7.52 5.44 -14.77
CA GLN A 76 8.59 6.16 -14.04
C GLN A 76 8.10 7.55 -13.68
N SER A 77 8.16 7.91 -12.42
CA SER A 77 7.86 9.25 -11.93
C SER A 77 8.63 9.55 -10.66
N MET A 78 9.23 10.74 -10.56
CA MET A 78 9.97 11.20 -9.37
C MET A 78 11.05 10.20 -8.89
N ASP A 79 11.75 9.56 -9.83
CA ASP A 79 12.73 8.49 -9.59
C ASP A 79 12.13 7.24 -8.89
N ILE A 80 10.82 7.05 -9.02
CA ILE A 80 10.08 5.90 -8.48
C ILE A 80 9.48 5.10 -9.63
N GLU A 81 9.62 3.78 -9.57
CA GLU A 81 8.91 2.86 -10.46
C GLU A 81 7.49 2.63 -9.94
N LEU A 82 6.49 2.80 -10.78
CA LEU A 82 5.10 2.65 -10.42
C LEU A 82 4.37 1.65 -11.31
N MET A 83 3.75 0.66 -10.70
CA MET A 83 2.75 -0.18 -11.34
C MET A 83 1.43 -0.03 -10.60
N SER A 84 0.33 0.09 -11.34
CA SER A 84 -1.00 0.22 -10.76
C SER A 84 -1.99 -0.69 -11.44
N ILE A 85 -2.85 -1.32 -10.64
CA ILE A 85 -4.03 -2.01 -11.16
C ILE A 85 -4.93 -1.04 -11.96
N GLY A 86 -4.89 0.25 -11.63
CA GLY A 86 -5.60 1.31 -12.32
C GLY A 86 -5.20 1.50 -13.78
N PHE A 87 -4.01 1.07 -14.19
CA PHE A 87 -3.62 1.11 -15.61
C PHE A 87 -4.39 0.12 -16.49
N PHE A 88 -5.03 -0.88 -15.90
CA PHE A 88 -5.73 -1.98 -16.58
C PHE A 88 -7.24 -1.93 -16.38
N ILE A 89 -7.74 -1.11 -15.46
CA ILE A 89 -9.17 -0.99 -15.14
C ILE A 89 -9.71 0.26 -15.81
N ASN A 90 -10.68 0.09 -16.71
CA ASN A 90 -11.47 1.21 -17.16
C ASN A 90 -12.38 1.65 -16.01
N PRO A 91 -12.45 2.95 -15.65
CA PRO A 91 -13.33 3.45 -14.60
C PRO A 91 -14.80 3.03 -14.74
N ASN A 92 -15.25 2.82 -15.97
CA ASN A 92 -16.60 2.37 -16.27
C ASN A 92 -16.82 0.87 -16.03
N ASP A 93 -15.76 0.09 -15.94
CA ASP A 93 -15.79 -1.37 -15.79
C ASP A 93 -15.45 -1.84 -14.35
N ALA A 94 -15.13 -0.90 -13.45
CA ALA A 94 -14.71 -1.21 -12.06
C ALA A 94 -15.73 -2.09 -11.30
N LEU A 95 -17.02 -2.01 -11.66
CA LEU A 95 -18.08 -2.85 -11.08
C LEU A 95 -17.98 -4.33 -11.52
N MET A 96 -17.29 -4.63 -12.61
CA MET A 96 -17.14 -6.00 -13.13
C MET A 96 -15.92 -6.74 -12.55
N TRP A 97 -14.99 -6.02 -11.93
CA TRP A 97 -13.80 -6.59 -11.32
C TRP A 97 -14.09 -7.11 -9.91
N ARG A 98 -14.77 -8.26 -9.85
CA ARG A 98 -15.13 -8.89 -8.58
C ARG A 98 -14.47 -10.27 -8.45
N GLY A 99 -14.08 -10.62 -7.22
CA GLY A 99 -13.63 -11.95 -6.86
C GLY A 99 -12.39 -12.42 -7.64
N ALA A 100 -12.52 -13.54 -8.34
CA ALA A 100 -11.41 -14.22 -8.98
C ALA A 100 -10.68 -13.40 -10.07
N MET A 101 -11.38 -12.50 -10.78
CA MET A 101 -10.75 -11.65 -11.80
C MET A 101 -9.77 -10.65 -11.18
N ALA A 102 -10.20 -9.98 -10.13
CA ALA A 102 -9.36 -9.03 -9.40
C ALA A 102 -8.14 -9.73 -8.77
N THR A 103 -8.36 -10.88 -8.17
CA THR A 103 -7.29 -11.71 -7.59
C THR A 103 -6.27 -12.13 -8.65
N ASN A 104 -6.72 -12.61 -9.81
CA ASN A 104 -5.82 -13.01 -10.89
C ASN A 104 -5.03 -11.84 -11.47
N ALA A 105 -5.67 -10.68 -11.65
CA ALA A 105 -4.97 -9.47 -12.11
C ALA A 105 -3.89 -9.04 -11.12
N LEU A 106 -4.18 -9.02 -9.82
CA LEU A 106 -3.18 -8.70 -8.79
C LEU A 106 -2.03 -9.70 -8.78
N LYS A 107 -2.29 -11.01 -8.93
CA LYS A 107 -1.24 -12.01 -9.08
C LYS A 107 -0.34 -11.73 -10.29
N GLN A 108 -0.91 -11.38 -11.42
CA GLN A 108 -0.15 -11.01 -12.60
C GLN A 108 0.74 -9.79 -12.33
N LEU A 109 0.21 -8.72 -11.73
CA LEU A 109 1.00 -7.54 -11.39
C LEU A 109 2.14 -7.85 -10.41
N LEU A 110 1.90 -8.70 -9.41
CA LEU A 110 2.92 -9.12 -8.45
C LEU A 110 4.07 -9.90 -9.13
N HIS A 111 3.76 -10.75 -10.10
CA HIS A 111 4.74 -11.66 -10.71
C HIS A 111 5.31 -11.18 -12.05
N GLN A 112 4.54 -10.40 -12.82
CA GLN A 112 4.90 -10.00 -14.18
C GLN A 112 5.41 -8.57 -14.31
N THR A 113 5.35 -7.74 -13.26
CA THR A 113 5.96 -6.42 -13.33
C THR A 113 7.47 -6.54 -13.40
N MET A 114 8.07 -5.92 -14.41
CA MET A 114 9.51 -5.87 -14.62
C MET A 114 10.11 -4.74 -13.77
N TRP A 115 10.26 -5.00 -12.47
CA TRP A 115 10.94 -4.07 -11.58
C TRP A 115 12.44 -4.02 -11.90
N GLY A 116 13.04 -2.85 -11.83
CA GLY A 116 14.50 -2.70 -11.75
C GLY A 116 15.04 -3.23 -10.42
N GLY A 117 16.31 -3.06 -10.18
CA GLY A 117 16.88 -3.38 -8.87
C GLY A 117 16.36 -2.41 -7.82
N LEU A 118 15.43 -2.82 -6.99
CA LEU A 118 14.82 -2.01 -5.94
C LEU A 118 15.39 -2.31 -4.56
N ASP A 119 15.57 -1.27 -3.75
CA ASP A 119 15.84 -1.43 -2.32
C ASP A 119 14.53 -1.68 -1.55
N PHE A 120 13.45 -0.99 -1.97
CA PHE A 120 12.11 -1.14 -1.40
C PHE A 120 11.04 -1.21 -2.49
N LEU A 121 10.12 -2.15 -2.33
CA LEU A 121 8.84 -2.17 -3.01
C LEU A 121 7.74 -1.94 -1.98
N LEU A 122 7.01 -0.84 -2.11
CA LEU A 122 5.84 -0.56 -1.29
C LEU A 122 4.58 -1.05 -2.01
N ILE A 123 3.79 -1.86 -1.35
CA ILE A 123 2.53 -2.37 -1.88
C ILE A 123 1.38 -1.63 -1.19
N ASP A 124 0.68 -0.80 -1.95
CA ASP A 124 -0.54 -0.14 -1.51
C ASP A 124 -1.69 -1.15 -1.57
N MET A 125 -2.00 -1.75 -0.42
CA MET A 125 -2.98 -2.82 -0.29
C MET A 125 -4.41 -2.31 -0.47
N PRO A 126 -5.35 -3.14 -0.92
CA PRO A 126 -6.77 -2.81 -0.79
C PRO A 126 -7.13 -2.56 0.67
N PRO A 127 -8.12 -1.69 0.98
CA PRO A 127 -8.58 -1.53 2.36
C PRO A 127 -9.27 -2.80 2.86
N GLY A 128 -9.16 -3.08 4.15
CA GLY A 128 -9.77 -4.24 4.78
C GLY A 128 -8.81 -5.39 5.06
N THR A 129 -9.37 -6.53 5.44
CA THR A 129 -8.64 -7.73 5.90
C THR A 129 -9.26 -9.04 5.38
N GLY A 130 -9.82 -9.02 4.18
CA GLY A 130 -10.51 -10.17 3.58
C GLY A 130 -9.60 -11.12 2.80
N ASP A 131 -10.21 -12.06 2.08
CA ASP A 131 -9.52 -13.12 1.36
C ASP A 131 -8.51 -12.62 0.31
N ILE A 132 -8.79 -11.47 -0.32
CA ILE A 132 -7.89 -10.89 -1.31
C ILE A 132 -6.55 -10.49 -0.67
N HIS A 133 -6.57 -10.01 0.57
CA HIS A 133 -5.37 -9.64 1.33
C HIS A 133 -4.53 -10.88 1.64
N LEU A 134 -5.16 -11.95 2.13
CA LEU A 134 -4.50 -13.22 2.42
C LEU A 134 -3.89 -13.82 1.16
N THR A 135 -4.59 -13.75 0.03
CA THR A 135 -4.05 -14.18 -1.25
C THR A 135 -2.79 -13.41 -1.63
N MET A 136 -2.83 -12.08 -1.55
CA MET A 136 -1.66 -11.25 -1.88
C MET A 136 -0.46 -11.54 -0.97
N ILE A 137 -0.71 -11.71 0.33
CA ILE A 137 0.34 -12.01 1.30
C ILE A 137 0.95 -13.40 1.05
N SER A 138 0.15 -14.35 0.57
CA SER A 138 0.64 -15.71 0.23
C SER A 138 1.41 -15.78 -1.09
N GLU A 139 1.13 -14.88 -2.03
CA GLU A 139 1.75 -14.88 -3.36
C GLU A 139 3.16 -14.28 -3.40
N ILE A 140 3.47 -13.38 -2.49
CA ILE A 140 4.76 -12.71 -2.42
C ILE A 140 5.24 -12.65 -0.97
N LYS A 141 6.51 -12.99 -0.76
CA LYS A 141 7.14 -12.81 0.55
C LYS A 141 7.21 -11.32 0.87
N MET A 142 6.53 -10.92 1.91
CA MET A 142 6.60 -9.58 2.48
C MET A 142 7.56 -9.55 3.66
N ASP A 143 8.43 -8.54 3.70
CA ASP A 143 9.43 -8.37 4.77
C ASP A 143 8.89 -7.55 5.94
N GLY A 144 7.81 -6.84 5.72
CA GLY A 144 7.12 -6.08 6.77
C GLY A 144 5.81 -5.49 6.33
N ALA A 145 5.05 -5.02 7.30
CA ALA A 145 3.79 -4.32 7.06
C ALA A 145 3.69 -3.06 7.93
N VAL A 146 3.10 -2.01 7.36
CA VAL A 146 2.72 -0.80 8.06
C VAL A 146 1.20 -0.68 8.01
N ILE A 147 0.58 -0.44 9.16
CA ILE A 147 -0.87 -0.27 9.29
C ILE A 147 -1.19 1.21 9.42
N VAL A 148 -2.04 1.73 8.55
CA VAL A 148 -2.51 3.13 8.61
C VAL A 148 -3.91 3.17 9.22
N SER A 149 -4.10 4.06 10.17
CA SER A 149 -5.37 4.26 10.89
C SER A 149 -5.60 5.74 11.20
N THR A 150 -6.70 6.03 11.87
CA THR A 150 -7.04 7.34 12.43
C THR A 150 -7.30 7.19 13.93
N PRO A 151 -7.35 8.32 14.72
CA PRO A 151 -7.54 8.24 16.17
C PRO A 151 -8.93 7.78 16.64
N GLN A 152 -9.90 7.64 15.73
CA GLN A 152 -11.26 7.23 16.07
C GLN A 152 -11.30 5.82 16.67
N GLN A 153 -12.10 5.61 17.70
CA GLN A 153 -12.24 4.29 18.35
C GLN A 153 -12.70 3.18 17.40
N VAL A 154 -13.55 3.49 16.43
CA VAL A 154 -13.99 2.53 15.40
C VAL A 154 -12.81 2.06 14.56
N ALA A 155 -11.87 2.94 14.27
CA ALA A 155 -10.67 2.61 13.52
C ALA A 155 -9.71 1.69 14.28
N VAL A 156 -9.69 1.73 15.60
CA VAL A 156 -8.84 0.88 16.44
C VAL A 156 -9.18 -0.60 16.27
N ALA A 157 -10.47 -0.97 16.22
CA ALA A 157 -10.88 -2.35 15.99
C ALA A 157 -10.39 -2.88 14.63
N ASP A 158 -10.33 -2.01 13.63
CA ASP A 158 -9.80 -2.35 12.30
C ASP A 158 -8.27 -2.51 12.31
N VAL A 159 -7.56 -1.73 13.12
CA VAL A 159 -6.11 -1.90 13.34
C VAL A 159 -5.81 -3.26 13.96
N VAL A 160 -6.57 -3.67 14.98
CA VAL A 160 -6.44 -5.00 15.62
C VAL A 160 -6.52 -6.09 14.56
N ARG A 161 -7.55 -6.07 13.72
CA ARG A 161 -7.73 -7.06 12.65
C ARG A 161 -6.57 -7.06 11.65
N GLY A 162 -6.07 -5.88 11.28
CA GLY A 162 -4.93 -5.75 10.39
C GLY A 162 -3.65 -6.35 10.96
N VAL A 163 -3.34 -6.04 12.22
CA VAL A 163 -2.18 -6.60 12.92
C VAL A 163 -2.29 -8.12 13.06
N GLU A 164 -3.45 -8.63 13.45
CA GLU A 164 -3.69 -10.06 13.59
C GLU A 164 -3.54 -10.80 12.26
N MET A 165 -4.04 -10.22 11.15
CA MET A 165 -3.88 -10.79 9.82
C MET A 165 -2.41 -11.02 9.46
N PHE A 166 -1.54 -10.03 9.67
CA PHE A 166 -0.12 -10.15 9.36
C PHE A 166 0.64 -11.03 10.36
N ARG A 167 0.21 -11.10 11.60
CA ARG A 167 0.81 -11.95 12.65
C ARG A 167 0.34 -13.40 12.61
N HIS A 168 -0.66 -13.73 11.81
CA HIS A 168 -1.15 -15.11 11.70
C HIS A 168 0.00 -16.06 11.36
N GLU A 169 0.07 -17.23 12.01
CA GLU A 169 1.19 -18.17 11.91
C GLU A 169 1.54 -18.58 10.48
N GLN A 170 0.52 -18.69 9.62
CA GLN A 170 0.71 -19.06 8.21
C GLN A 170 1.31 -17.92 7.36
N VAL A 171 1.22 -16.70 7.81
CA VAL A 171 1.65 -15.48 7.13
C VAL A 171 2.96 -14.97 7.71
N ALA A 172 3.00 -14.80 9.03
CA ALA A 172 4.16 -14.40 9.82
C ALA A 172 4.93 -13.18 9.26
N VAL A 173 4.20 -12.14 8.83
CA VAL A 173 4.80 -10.87 8.38
C VAL A 173 4.96 -9.94 9.57
N PRO A 174 6.17 -9.42 9.83
CA PRO A 174 6.39 -8.47 10.91
C PRO A 174 5.59 -7.18 10.68
N VAL A 175 4.86 -6.72 11.69
CA VAL A 175 4.25 -5.40 11.68
C VAL A 175 5.29 -4.39 12.17
N LEU A 176 5.76 -3.54 11.26
CA LEU A 176 6.83 -2.57 11.52
C LEU A 176 6.34 -1.38 12.32
N GLY A 177 5.08 -1.04 12.21
CA GLY A 177 4.48 0.04 12.97
C GLY A 177 3.05 0.37 12.54
N VAL A 178 2.44 1.26 13.31
CA VAL A 178 1.12 1.82 13.05
C VAL A 178 1.26 3.33 12.84
N VAL A 179 0.67 3.83 11.76
CA VAL A 179 0.60 5.27 11.47
C VAL A 179 -0.77 5.77 11.87
N GLU A 180 -0.84 6.58 12.92
CA GLU A 180 -2.05 7.31 13.29
C GLU A 180 -2.14 8.60 12.45
N ASN A 181 -2.82 8.52 11.33
CA ASN A 181 -3.04 9.65 10.44
C ASN A 181 -4.22 10.50 10.92
N MET A 182 -4.30 11.75 10.45
CA MET A 182 -5.35 12.70 10.86
C MET A 182 -5.41 12.89 12.38
N ALA A 183 -4.25 12.82 13.03
CA ALA A 183 -4.13 12.90 14.49
C ALA A 183 -4.54 14.27 15.04
N TRP A 184 -4.28 15.35 14.28
CA TRP A 184 -4.72 16.72 14.61
C TRP A 184 -4.75 17.59 13.36
N PHE A 185 -5.41 18.73 13.49
CA PHE A 185 -5.40 19.80 12.51
C PHE A 185 -4.77 21.07 13.12
N THR A 186 -3.87 21.70 12.38
CA THR A 186 -3.27 22.98 12.75
C THR A 186 -3.58 24.00 11.65
N PRO A 187 -4.42 25.03 11.91
CA PRO A 187 -4.69 26.07 10.93
C PRO A 187 -3.45 26.95 10.70
N LYS A 188 -3.31 27.48 9.49
CA LYS A 188 -2.18 28.36 9.14
C LYS A 188 -2.14 29.63 9.98
N GLU A 189 -3.31 30.13 10.35
CA GLU A 189 -3.49 31.33 11.14
C GLU A 189 -3.13 31.14 12.62
N LEU A 190 -3.10 29.90 13.09
CA LEU A 190 -2.81 29.52 14.47
C LEU A 190 -1.82 28.35 14.50
N PRO A 191 -0.55 28.57 14.12
CA PRO A 191 0.42 27.51 13.90
C PRO A 191 0.79 26.71 15.16
N ASP A 192 0.55 27.27 16.33
CA ASP A 192 0.82 26.61 17.62
C ASP A 192 -0.38 25.80 18.16
N ASN A 193 -1.54 25.89 17.50
CA ASN A 193 -2.76 25.24 17.96
C ASN A 193 -2.96 23.89 17.29
N LYS A 194 -3.33 22.89 18.08
CA LYS A 194 -3.70 21.55 17.60
C LYS A 194 -5.16 21.25 17.93
N TYR A 195 -5.93 20.90 16.92
CA TYR A 195 -7.34 20.52 17.06
C TYR A 195 -7.50 19.03 16.77
N TYR A 196 -7.96 18.28 17.74
CA TYR A 196 -8.12 16.81 17.66
C TYR A 196 -9.54 16.46 17.22
N ILE A 197 -9.84 16.67 15.95
CA ILE A 197 -11.18 16.55 15.38
C ILE A 197 -11.71 15.11 15.46
N PHE A 198 -10.84 14.12 15.32
CA PHE A 198 -11.20 12.70 15.32
C PHE A 198 -10.87 11.97 16.63
N GLY A 199 -10.62 12.68 17.70
CA GLY A 199 -10.14 12.13 18.96
C GLY A 199 -8.63 12.07 19.05
N GLN A 200 -8.09 11.41 20.05
CA GLN A 200 -6.68 11.43 20.36
C GLN A 200 -6.17 10.06 20.82
N GLY A 201 -5.11 9.58 20.19
CA GLY A 201 -4.27 8.49 20.69
C GLY A 201 -4.90 7.10 20.71
N GLY A 202 -5.97 6.83 19.94
CA GLY A 202 -6.59 5.51 19.89
C GLY A 202 -5.66 4.45 19.31
N ALA A 203 -5.10 4.72 18.13
CA ALA A 203 -4.17 3.81 17.48
C ALA A 203 -2.84 3.71 18.24
N LYS A 204 -2.36 4.80 18.83
CA LYS A 204 -1.16 4.82 19.66
C LYS A 204 -1.28 3.85 20.86
N ARG A 205 -2.38 3.92 21.61
CA ARG A 205 -2.60 3.01 22.74
C ARG A 205 -2.59 1.55 22.31
N TYR A 206 -3.25 1.25 21.20
CA TYR A 206 -3.26 -0.11 20.70
C TYR A 206 -1.86 -0.56 20.24
N ALA A 207 -1.10 0.29 19.55
CA ALA A 207 0.26 -0.03 19.13
C ALA A 207 1.14 -0.36 20.36
N GLU A 208 1.04 0.41 21.42
CA GLU A 208 1.73 0.16 22.68
C GLU A 208 1.31 -1.19 23.29
N GLU A 209 0.01 -1.50 23.36
CA GLU A 209 -0.52 -2.78 23.85
C GLU A 209 -0.08 -3.97 22.97
N ALA A 210 -0.06 -3.79 21.66
CA ALA A 210 0.37 -4.81 20.70
C ALA A 210 1.90 -4.97 20.61
N GLY A 211 2.67 -4.09 21.25
CA GLY A 211 4.13 -4.10 21.20
C GLY A 211 4.70 -3.76 19.82
N VAL A 212 4.05 -2.84 19.09
CA VAL A 212 4.51 -2.31 17.79
C VAL A 212 4.73 -0.80 17.87
N PRO A 213 5.68 -0.24 17.11
CA PRO A 213 5.88 1.21 16.99
C PRO A 213 4.65 1.95 16.50
#